data_402c07946214de5715ea39f56d6fbfa8
#
_entry.id   402c07946214de5715ea39f56d6fbfa8
#
_cell.length_a   1.000
_cell.length_b   1.000
_cell.length_c   1.000
_cell.angle_alpha   90.00
_cell.angle_beta   90.00
_cell.angle_gamma   90.00
#
_symmetry.space_group_name_H-M   'P 1'
#
loop_
_entity.id
_entity.type
_entity.pdbx_description
1 polymer ?
#
loop_
_entity_poly.entity_id
_entity_poly.type
_entity_poly.pdbx_seq_one_letter_code
_entity_poly.pdbx_strand_id
1 'polypeptide(L)'
;MTYYYYQTSTSIRQPMITEDKIKEWKHLADKSNWRITQLPNGYFQTEVKSHENSDTWMDITRRETIEGAEAAIDGSIEHFTKRLEFVKGPKVVKTF
;
A
#
# COMPACT_ATOMS: atom_id res chain seq x y z
N MET A 1 35.92 5.63 19.80
CA MET A 1 35.05 5.65 19.67
C MET A 1 34.41 5.52 19.37
N THR A 2 34.77 5.69 19.25
CA THR A 2 33.70 5.67 19.04
C THR A 2 33.07 5.39 18.71
N TYR A 3 33.49 5.66 18.54
CA TYR A 3 32.38 5.47 18.34
C TYR A 3 31.71 5.30 17.95
N TYR A 4 32.19 5.41 17.81
CA TYR A 4 31.15 5.22 17.61
C TYR A 4 30.57 4.94 17.19
N TYR A 5 31.09 5.03 17.04
CA TYR A 5 30.13 4.78 16.83
C TYR A 5 29.59 4.38 16.35
N TYR A 6 29.99 4.42 16.18
CA TYR A 6 29.10 4.09 15.88
C TYR A 6 28.48 3.70 15.38
N GLN A 7 28.65 3.64 15.32
CA GLN A 7 27.89 3.32 14.96
C GLN A 7 27.23 2.90 14.55
N THR A 8 27.55 3.00 14.45
CA THR A 8 26.65 2.66 14.10
C THR A 8 25.96 2.23 13.71
N SER A 9 26.07 2.32 13.53
CA SER A 9 25.15 2.08 13.09
C SER A 9 24.52 1.80 12.77
N THR A 10 24.66 2.06 12.63
CA THR A 10 23.81 1.90 12.32
C THR A 10 23.20 1.54 12.00
N SER A 11 23.53 1.88 12.00
CA SER A 11 22.78 1.65 11.61
C SER A 11 21.91 1.86 11.21
N ILE A 12 22.45 2.48 11.08
CA ILE A 12 21.27 2.72 10.61
C ILE A 12 20.75 1.82 9.65
N ARG A 13 19.89 1.16 9.87
CA ARG A 13 19.48 0.21 9.01
C ARG A 13 18.09 0.40 8.63
N GLN A 14 17.72 -0.03 7.45
CA GLN A 14 16.35 -0.01 7.05
C GLN A 14 15.57 -1.00 7.84
N PRO A 15 14.32 -0.66 8.22
CA PRO A 15 13.49 -1.59 8.93
C PRO A 15 13.28 -2.83 8.08
N MET A 16 13.29 -3.95 8.75
CA MET A 16 13.02 -5.19 8.08
C MET A 16 11.55 -5.25 7.70
N ILE A 17 11.27 -5.61 6.45
CA ILE A 17 9.90 -5.75 5.99
C ILE A 17 9.45 -7.17 6.30
N THR A 18 8.41 -7.28 7.14
CA THR A 18 7.93 -8.57 7.58
C THR A 18 7.03 -9.20 6.53
N GLU A 19 6.83 -10.52 6.66
CA GLU A 19 5.91 -11.22 5.79
C GLU A 19 4.48 -10.72 5.93
N ASP A 20 4.10 -10.31 7.15
CA ASP A 20 2.78 -9.77 7.38
C ASP A 20 2.58 -8.49 6.59
N LYS A 21 3.61 -7.65 6.51
CA LYS A 21 3.54 -6.41 5.74
C LYS A 21 3.42 -6.69 4.25
N ILE A 22 4.15 -7.68 3.76
CA ILE A 22 4.06 -8.07 2.36
C ILE A 22 2.67 -8.59 2.04
N LYS A 23 2.09 -9.40 2.91
CA LYS A 23 0.73 -9.90 2.72
C LYS A 23 -0.27 -8.75 2.70
N GLU A 24 -0.09 -7.77 3.58
CA GLU A 24 -0.97 -6.62 3.62
C GLU A 24 -0.91 -5.85 2.30
N TRP A 25 0.29 -5.63 1.77
CA TRP A 25 0.43 -4.89 0.51
C TRP A 25 -0.14 -5.67 -0.67
N LYS A 26 0.02 -6.99 -0.68
CA LYS A 26 -0.58 -7.82 -1.73
C LYS A 26 -2.10 -7.74 -1.69
N HIS A 27 -2.66 -7.73 -0.49
CA HIS A 27 -4.10 -7.58 -0.31
C HIS A 27 -4.58 -6.23 -0.84
N LEU A 28 -3.86 -5.16 -0.52
CA LEU A 28 -4.21 -3.81 -0.94
C LEU A 28 -3.96 -3.56 -2.43
N ALA A 29 -3.07 -4.33 -3.05
CA ALA A 29 -2.79 -4.20 -4.47
C ALA A 29 -3.77 -5.00 -5.33
N ASP A 30 -4.65 -5.79 -4.73
CA ASP A 30 -5.61 -6.61 -5.44
C ASP A 30 -6.93 -5.87 -5.57
N LYS A 31 -7.28 -5.48 -6.79
CA LYS A 31 -8.46 -4.66 -7.03
C LYS A 31 -9.74 -5.36 -6.58
N SER A 32 -9.77 -6.68 -6.58
CA SER A 32 -10.98 -7.42 -6.17
C SER A 32 -11.27 -7.25 -4.69
N ASN A 33 -10.34 -6.72 -3.90
CA ASN A 33 -10.57 -6.43 -2.49
C ASN A 33 -11.13 -5.03 -2.26
N TRP A 34 -11.36 -4.27 -3.32
CA TRP A 34 -11.88 -2.91 -3.24
C TRP A 34 -13.31 -2.84 -3.77
N ARG A 35 -14.06 -1.86 -3.29
CA ARG A 35 -15.39 -1.60 -3.83
C ARG A 35 -15.69 -0.11 -3.69
N ILE A 36 -16.75 0.32 -4.36
CA ILE A 36 -17.24 1.69 -4.27
C ILE A 36 -18.67 1.64 -3.76
N THR A 37 -18.96 2.43 -2.74
CA THR A 37 -20.28 2.54 -2.15
C THR A 37 -20.77 3.97 -2.34
N GLN A 38 -21.99 4.14 -2.88
CA GLN A 38 -22.57 5.46 -2.97
C GLN A 38 -23.25 5.80 -1.65
N LEU A 39 -22.89 6.92 -1.09
CA LEU A 39 -23.41 7.37 0.19
C LEU A 39 -24.74 8.12 -0.01
N PRO A 40 -25.53 8.27 1.06
CA PRO A 40 -26.81 8.98 0.93
C PRO A 40 -26.68 10.42 0.43
N ASN A 41 -25.51 11.05 0.63
CA ASN A 41 -25.28 12.42 0.15
C ASN A 41 -24.87 12.45 -1.32
N GLY A 42 -24.80 11.29 -1.99
CA GLY A 42 -24.43 11.20 -3.38
C GLY A 42 -22.98 10.98 -3.67
N TYR A 43 -22.13 11.06 -2.66
CA TYR A 43 -20.69 10.84 -2.84
C TYR A 43 -20.41 9.36 -3.00
N PHE A 44 -19.28 9.07 -3.65
CA PHE A 44 -18.82 7.70 -3.86
C PHE A 44 -17.63 7.43 -2.96
N GLN A 45 -17.77 6.45 -2.10
CA GLN A 45 -16.76 6.10 -1.11
C GLN A 45 -16.01 4.86 -1.54
N THR A 46 -14.68 4.95 -1.60
CA THR A 46 -13.87 3.78 -1.88
C THR A 46 -13.66 3.02 -0.58
N GLU A 47 -13.75 1.71 -0.66
CA GLU A 47 -13.63 0.84 0.51
C GLU A 47 -12.79 -0.35 0.15
N VAL A 48 -12.02 -0.84 1.12
CA VAL A 48 -11.19 -2.02 0.94
C VAL A 48 -11.47 -2.98 2.08
N LYS A 49 -11.45 -4.28 1.79
CA LYS A 49 -11.59 -5.29 2.83
C LYS A 49 -10.48 -5.16 3.85
N SER A 50 -10.84 -5.30 5.13
CA SER A 50 -9.84 -5.19 6.20
C SER A 50 -8.76 -6.26 6.07
N HIS A 51 -9.15 -7.47 5.69
CA HIS A 51 -8.22 -8.54 5.39
C HIS A 51 -8.95 -9.60 4.58
N GLU A 52 -8.21 -10.62 4.15
CA GLU A 52 -8.64 -11.52 3.10
C GLU A 52 -9.98 -12.21 3.37
N ASN A 53 -10.21 -12.65 4.61
CA ASN A 53 -11.42 -13.38 4.96
C ASN A 53 -12.38 -12.55 5.78
N SER A 54 -12.31 -11.23 5.64
CA SER A 54 -13.12 -10.33 6.46
C SER A 54 -14.37 -9.89 5.72
N ASP A 55 -15.45 -9.72 6.46
CA ASP A 55 -16.64 -9.06 5.95
C ASP A 55 -16.62 -7.57 6.27
N THR A 56 -15.57 -7.10 6.91
CA THR A 56 -15.44 -5.70 7.32
C THR A 56 -14.73 -4.91 6.24
N TRP A 57 -15.29 -3.74 5.91
CA TRP A 57 -14.73 -2.85 4.90
C TRP A 57 -14.28 -1.57 5.56
N MET A 58 -13.10 -1.08 5.14
CA MET A 58 -12.55 0.18 5.62
C MET A 58 -12.73 1.24 4.56
N ASP A 59 -13.27 2.41 4.97
CA ASP A 59 -13.40 3.51 4.04
C ASP A 59 -12.05 4.22 3.90
N ILE A 60 -11.72 4.56 2.66
CA ILE A 60 -10.42 5.16 2.35
C ILE A 60 -10.56 6.58 1.84
N THR A 61 -11.38 6.79 0.80
CA THR A 61 -11.58 8.12 0.23
C THR A 61 -13.02 8.31 -0.18
N ARG A 62 -13.39 9.58 -0.39
CA ARG A 62 -14.70 9.94 -0.94
C ARG A 62 -14.48 10.84 -2.13
N ARG A 63 -15.26 10.60 -3.19
CA ARG A 63 -15.18 11.38 -4.42
C ARG A 63 -16.57 11.72 -4.89
N GLU A 64 -16.68 12.79 -5.68
CA GLU A 64 -17.99 13.23 -6.16
C GLU A 64 -18.50 12.41 -7.33
N THR A 65 -17.59 11.71 -8.03
CA THR A 65 -17.96 10.92 -9.20
C THR A 65 -17.43 9.51 -9.05
N ILE A 66 -18.07 8.59 -9.75
CA ILE A 66 -17.61 7.20 -9.73
C ILE A 66 -16.28 7.07 -10.45
N GLU A 67 -16.06 7.87 -11.49
CA GLU A 67 -14.77 7.86 -12.19
C GLU A 67 -13.65 8.31 -11.27
N GLY A 68 -13.92 9.33 -10.44
CA GLY A 68 -12.93 9.79 -9.47
C GLY A 68 -12.65 8.73 -8.42
N ALA A 69 -13.67 8.00 -7.99
CA ALA A 69 -13.49 6.92 -7.03
C ALA A 69 -12.68 5.78 -7.63
N GLU A 70 -12.95 5.42 -8.88
CA GLU A 70 -12.17 4.37 -9.55
C GLU A 70 -10.72 4.78 -9.71
N ALA A 71 -10.48 6.05 -10.08
CA ALA A 71 -9.12 6.55 -10.20
C ALA A 71 -8.39 6.50 -8.87
N ALA A 72 -9.08 6.78 -7.78
CA ALA A 72 -8.47 6.72 -6.45
C ALA A 72 -8.07 5.29 -6.09
N ILE A 73 -8.92 4.31 -6.43
CA ILE A 73 -8.59 2.90 -6.20
C ILE A 73 -7.38 2.49 -7.04
N ASP A 74 -7.37 2.85 -8.32
CA ASP A 74 -6.27 2.48 -9.22
C ASP A 74 -4.96 3.11 -8.74
N GLY A 75 -5.02 4.34 -8.23
CA GLY A 75 -3.83 4.98 -7.66
C GLY A 75 -3.30 4.26 -6.44
N SER A 76 -4.20 3.79 -5.58
CA SER A 76 -3.80 3.02 -4.40
C SER A 76 -3.17 1.70 -4.81
N ILE A 77 -3.78 1.01 -5.77
CA ILE A 77 -3.25 -0.27 -6.26
C ILE A 77 -1.87 -0.09 -6.84
N GLU A 78 -1.67 0.96 -7.65
CA GLU A 78 -0.37 1.23 -8.22
C GLU A 78 0.67 1.49 -7.14
N HIS A 79 0.29 2.24 -6.11
CA HIS A 79 1.19 2.55 -5.00
C HIS A 79 1.67 1.27 -4.31
N PHE A 80 0.76 0.36 -3.99
CA PHE A 80 1.13 -0.86 -3.28
C PHE A 80 1.85 -1.84 -4.20
N THR A 81 1.52 -1.86 -5.48
CA THR A 81 2.24 -2.68 -6.45
C THR A 81 3.70 -2.24 -6.53
N LYS A 82 3.96 -0.94 -6.55
CA LYS A 82 5.33 -0.44 -6.57
C LYS A 82 6.07 -0.79 -5.29
N ARG A 83 5.39 -0.72 -4.15
CA ARG A 83 6.03 -1.11 -2.89
C ARG A 83 6.45 -2.57 -2.91
N LEU A 84 5.61 -3.43 -3.48
CA LEU A 84 5.96 -4.84 -3.58
C LEU A 84 7.18 -5.08 -4.45
N GLU A 85 7.38 -4.26 -5.48
CA GLU A 85 8.57 -4.39 -6.31
C GLU A 85 9.84 -4.08 -5.54
N PHE A 86 9.78 -3.11 -4.63
CA PHE A 86 10.97 -2.76 -3.86
C PHE A 86 11.37 -3.84 -2.87
N VAL A 87 10.44 -4.66 -2.39
CA VAL A 87 10.79 -5.70 -1.42
C VAL A 87 11.43 -6.91 -2.07
N LYS A 88 11.47 -6.95 -3.40
CA LYS A 88 12.18 -8.03 -4.09
C LYS A 88 13.69 -7.85 -4.08
N GLY A 89 14.17 -6.74 -3.49
CA GLY A 89 15.59 -6.48 -3.38
C GLY A 89 16.08 -5.50 -4.43
N PRO A 90 17.36 -5.18 -4.37
CA PRO A 90 17.93 -4.23 -5.33
C PRO A 90 17.95 -4.83 -6.73
N LYS A 91 17.81 -3.96 -7.71
CA LYS A 91 17.94 -4.39 -9.10
C LYS A 91 18.84 -3.43 -9.84
N VAL A 92 19.65 -3.96 -10.71
CA VAL A 92 20.55 -3.16 -11.52
C VAL A 92 19.73 -2.50 -12.63
N VAL A 93 19.73 -1.16 -12.63
CA VAL A 93 19.01 -0.44 -13.68
C VAL A 93 19.93 0.08 -14.77
N LYS A 94 21.25 0.11 -14.51
CA LYS A 94 22.19 0.59 -15.50
C LYS A 94 23.60 0.15 -15.15
N THR A 95 24.35 -0.28 -16.17
CA THR A 95 25.75 -0.67 -16.01
C THR A 95 26.57 0.09 -17.05
N PHE A 96 27.71 0.62 -16.60
CA PHE A 96 28.62 1.36 -17.49
C PHE A 96 29.88 0.59 -17.78
#